data_84637f7f3b4cb56a0a54b07aecaf8aec
#
_entry.id   84637f7f3b4cb56a0a54b07aecaf8aec
#
_cell.length_a   1.000
_cell.length_b   1.000
_cell.length_c   1.000
_cell.angle_alpha   90.00
_cell.angle_beta   90.00
_cell.angle_gamma   90.00
#
_symmetry.space_group_name_H-M   'P 1'
#
loop_
_entity.id
_entity.type
_entity.pdbx_description
1 polymer ?
#
loop_
_entity_poly.entity_id
_entity_poly.type
_entity_poly.pdbx_seq_one_letter_code
_entity_poly.pdbx_strand_id
1 'polypeptide(L)'
;MQSQVIICDQQTLYALGCGALINEHPQFNGYRIIRNLQMLNEMMSEDHPNYDFPKVLVLDSGMLNFSNPLTYQTINLIKNSVPIMVLFNEEDEVHLYNLIDNGFSVIVSRHISEKEWVKALLMAQQDKVYFCTTIADKVFALMNQMEKIKQIELMQQLTIYDKYILVRICQEASSKEIANEVGHSKRTIEGHRTKLMQQFDVKNLAGLVKIAFLTKLYDHYLMNPGLYDVTLCAKTSAL
;
A
#
# COMPACT_ATOMS: atom_id res chain seq x y z
N MET A 1 -21.80 -22.09 23.95
CA MET A 1 -21.02 -20.89 24.32
C MET A 1 -20.27 -20.45 23.07
N GLN A 2 -20.62 -19.31 22.56
CA GLN A 2 -20.10 -18.77 21.32
C GLN A 2 -18.69 -18.22 21.55
N SER A 3 -17.69 -18.78 20.88
CA SER A 3 -16.33 -18.24 20.92
C SER A 3 -16.32 -16.94 20.14
N GLN A 4 -16.08 -15.82 20.82
CA GLN A 4 -16.14 -14.50 20.19
C GLN A 4 -14.86 -14.13 19.46
N VAL A 5 -13.75 -14.81 19.75
CA VAL A 5 -12.45 -14.60 19.12
C VAL A 5 -11.88 -15.92 18.62
N ILE A 6 -11.41 -15.92 17.38
CA ILE A 6 -10.63 -17.03 16.85
C ILE A 6 -9.18 -16.60 16.78
N ILE A 7 -8.28 -17.44 17.25
CA ILE A 7 -6.84 -17.27 17.16
C ILE A 7 -6.32 -18.33 16.19
N CYS A 8 -5.87 -17.90 15.02
CA CYS A 8 -5.27 -18.75 14.00
C CYS A 8 -3.75 -18.60 14.06
N ASP A 9 -3.07 -19.51 14.77
CA ASP A 9 -1.64 -19.44 15.06
C ASP A 9 -1.07 -20.87 15.29
N GLN A 10 0.12 -21.12 14.70
CA GLN A 10 0.82 -22.41 14.89
C GLN A 10 1.56 -22.48 16.23
N GLN A 11 1.92 -21.34 16.81
CA GLN A 11 2.66 -21.28 18.08
C GLN A 11 1.71 -21.40 19.26
N THR A 12 1.54 -22.63 19.75
CA THR A 12 0.55 -22.96 20.79
C THR A 12 0.69 -22.11 22.06
N LEU A 13 1.92 -21.90 22.56
CA LEU A 13 2.12 -21.12 23.80
C LEU A 13 1.74 -19.65 23.62
N TYR A 14 2.07 -19.07 22.48
CA TYR A 14 1.68 -17.69 22.17
C TYR A 14 0.15 -17.56 22.04
N ALA A 15 -0.48 -18.48 21.32
CA ALA A 15 -1.94 -18.50 21.16
C ALA A 15 -2.67 -18.66 22.51
N LEU A 16 -2.14 -19.48 23.42
CA LEU A 16 -2.68 -19.61 24.79
C LEU A 16 -2.51 -18.33 25.60
N GLY A 17 -1.36 -17.64 25.47
CA GLY A 17 -1.13 -16.33 26.09
C GLY A 17 -2.13 -15.30 25.60
N CYS A 18 -2.34 -15.19 24.28
CA CYS A 18 -3.38 -14.34 23.70
C CYS A 18 -4.78 -14.70 24.22
N GLY A 19 -5.07 -16.00 24.35
CA GLY A 19 -6.34 -16.49 24.91
C GLY A 19 -6.56 -16.08 26.36
N ALA A 20 -5.51 -16.06 27.19
CA ALA A 20 -5.58 -15.57 28.56
C ALA A 20 -6.00 -14.08 28.59
N LEU A 21 -5.39 -13.23 27.77
CA LEU A 21 -5.74 -11.80 27.65
C LEU A 21 -7.21 -11.60 27.22
N ILE A 22 -7.71 -12.45 26.31
CA ILE A 22 -9.12 -12.40 25.88
C ILE A 22 -10.06 -12.72 27.05
N ASN A 23 -9.74 -13.74 27.84
CA ASN A 23 -10.58 -14.17 28.96
C ASN A 23 -10.62 -13.13 30.10
N GLU A 24 -9.57 -12.33 30.27
CA GLU A 24 -9.52 -11.24 31.25
C GLU A 24 -10.31 -10.01 30.81
N HIS A 25 -10.63 -9.88 29.51
CA HIS A 25 -11.28 -8.71 29.00
C HIS A 25 -12.81 -8.89 28.94
N PRO A 26 -13.61 -7.99 29.61
CA PRO A 26 -15.06 -8.20 29.80
C PRO A 26 -15.88 -8.16 28.50
N GLN A 27 -15.33 -7.64 27.41
CA GLN A 27 -16.02 -7.57 26.11
C GLN A 27 -15.98 -8.85 25.30
N PHE A 28 -15.16 -9.84 25.69
CA PHE A 28 -15.01 -11.09 24.97
C PHE A 28 -15.42 -12.29 25.86
N ASN A 29 -16.15 -13.23 25.27
CA ASN A 29 -16.65 -14.43 25.97
C ASN A 29 -15.95 -15.70 25.43
N GLY A 30 -14.63 -15.75 25.62
CA GLY A 30 -13.84 -16.89 25.25
C GLY A 30 -13.24 -16.83 23.84
N TYR A 31 -12.39 -17.81 23.58
CA TYR A 31 -11.65 -17.91 22.33
C TYR A 31 -11.56 -19.36 21.84
N ARG A 32 -11.22 -19.53 20.57
CA ARG A 32 -10.90 -20.81 19.95
C ARG A 32 -9.57 -20.70 19.21
N ILE A 33 -8.69 -21.70 19.38
CA ILE A 33 -7.42 -21.77 18.66
C ILE A 33 -7.55 -22.69 17.46
N ILE A 34 -7.08 -22.22 16.31
CA ILE A 34 -6.95 -22.95 15.04
C ILE A 34 -5.48 -22.93 14.64
N ARG A 35 -4.95 -24.02 14.11
CA ARG A 35 -3.52 -24.19 13.86
C ARG A 35 -3.10 -24.20 12.40
N ASN A 36 -4.05 -24.14 11.47
CA ASN A 36 -3.74 -24.09 10.04
C ASN A 36 -4.87 -23.40 9.25
N LEU A 37 -4.53 -22.89 8.08
CA LEU A 37 -5.47 -22.18 7.20
C LEU A 37 -6.56 -23.10 6.65
N GLN A 38 -6.27 -24.38 6.45
CA GLN A 38 -7.27 -25.31 5.94
C GLN A 38 -8.43 -25.47 6.92
N MET A 39 -8.13 -25.66 8.21
CA MET A 39 -9.16 -25.72 9.26
C MET A 39 -9.94 -24.40 9.36
N LEU A 40 -9.26 -23.25 9.20
CA LEU A 40 -9.92 -21.95 9.16
C LEU A 40 -10.88 -21.87 7.97
N ASN A 41 -10.42 -22.28 6.79
CA ASN A 41 -11.21 -22.24 5.56
C ASN A 41 -12.44 -23.16 5.65
N GLU A 42 -12.27 -24.38 6.14
CA GLU A 42 -13.38 -25.34 6.38
C GLU A 42 -14.41 -24.77 7.36
N MET A 43 -13.93 -24.10 8.42
CA MET A 43 -14.78 -23.50 9.44
C MET A 43 -15.54 -22.28 8.94
N MET A 44 -14.96 -21.47 8.06
CA MET A 44 -15.55 -20.24 7.52
C MET A 44 -16.42 -20.51 6.26
N SER A 45 -16.39 -21.75 5.72
CA SER A 45 -17.25 -22.10 4.59
C SER A 45 -18.73 -22.20 5.02
N GLU A 46 -19.65 -21.78 4.14
CA GLU A 46 -21.08 -21.65 4.42
C GLU A 46 -21.83 -22.97 4.78
N ASP A 47 -21.16 -24.11 4.68
CA ASP A 47 -21.73 -25.44 4.94
C ASP A 47 -21.90 -25.82 6.43
N HIS A 48 -21.58 -24.90 7.37
CA HIS A 48 -21.79 -25.13 8.78
C HIS A 48 -23.04 -24.43 9.32
N PRO A 49 -24.20 -25.11 9.39
CA PRO A 49 -25.50 -24.50 9.72
C PRO A 49 -25.64 -23.94 11.14
N ASN A 50 -24.65 -24.11 12.01
CA ASN A 50 -24.63 -23.63 13.40
C ASN A 50 -23.44 -22.72 13.69
N TYR A 51 -22.83 -22.11 12.69
CA TYR A 51 -21.63 -21.31 12.88
C TYR A 51 -21.97 -19.83 13.12
N ASP A 52 -21.79 -19.41 14.37
CA ASP A 52 -21.75 -17.98 14.69
C ASP A 52 -20.38 -17.41 14.30
N PHE A 53 -20.34 -16.52 13.36
CA PHE A 53 -19.12 -15.82 12.95
C PHE A 53 -18.43 -15.21 14.16
N PRO A 54 -17.10 -15.35 14.29
CA PRO A 54 -16.36 -14.73 15.37
C PRO A 54 -16.46 -13.21 15.28
N LYS A 55 -16.42 -12.55 16.43
CA LYS A 55 -16.37 -11.08 16.46
C LYS A 55 -15.03 -10.53 15.94
N VAL A 56 -13.94 -11.28 16.09
CA VAL A 56 -12.60 -10.94 15.59
C VAL A 56 -11.82 -12.23 15.31
N LEU A 57 -11.08 -12.23 14.23
CA LEU A 57 -10.06 -13.21 13.89
C LEU A 57 -8.68 -12.63 14.19
N VAL A 58 -7.92 -13.25 15.09
CA VAL A 58 -6.49 -12.99 15.28
C VAL A 58 -5.72 -13.97 14.41
N LEU A 59 -4.96 -13.47 13.46
CA LEU A 59 -4.30 -14.27 12.42
C LEU A 59 -2.78 -14.08 12.47
N ASP A 60 -2.04 -15.15 12.65
CA ASP A 60 -0.58 -15.13 12.47
C ASP A 60 -0.22 -14.94 11.00
N SER A 61 0.54 -13.90 10.69
CA SER A 61 0.98 -13.60 9.33
C SER A 61 1.83 -14.72 8.72
N GLY A 62 2.60 -15.44 9.52
CA GLY A 62 3.43 -16.57 9.07
C GLY A 62 2.63 -17.73 8.49
N MET A 63 1.31 -17.77 8.70
CA MET A 63 0.43 -18.75 8.06
C MET A 63 0.04 -18.38 6.64
N LEU A 64 0.22 -17.11 6.24
CA LEU A 64 -0.15 -16.58 4.94
C LEU A 64 1.03 -16.71 3.96
N ASN A 65 1.06 -17.74 3.16
CA ASN A 65 2.01 -17.88 2.07
C ASN A 65 1.38 -17.32 0.78
N PHE A 66 1.75 -16.11 0.41
CA PHE A 66 1.22 -15.43 -0.80
C PHE A 66 1.63 -16.06 -2.14
N SER A 67 2.46 -17.11 -2.13
CA SER A 67 2.70 -17.95 -3.32
C SER A 67 1.72 -19.13 -3.41
N ASN A 68 0.88 -19.35 -2.38
CA ASN A 68 -0.05 -20.48 -2.31
C ASN A 68 -1.48 -20.02 -2.63
N PRO A 69 -2.17 -20.63 -3.60
CA PRO A 69 -3.57 -20.32 -3.92
C PRO A 69 -4.53 -20.43 -2.74
N LEU A 70 -4.31 -21.36 -1.79
CA LEU A 70 -5.12 -21.50 -0.59
C LEU A 70 -5.13 -20.22 0.25
N THR A 71 -4.00 -19.52 0.32
CA THR A 71 -3.91 -18.24 1.05
C THR A 71 -4.89 -17.21 0.49
N TYR A 72 -4.94 -17.02 -0.84
CA TYR A 72 -5.87 -16.09 -1.47
C TYR A 72 -7.34 -16.51 -1.31
N GLN A 73 -7.63 -17.81 -1.42
CA GLN A 73 -8.98 -18.34 -1.18
C GLN A 73 -9.43 -18.03 0.24
N THR A 74 -8.57 -18.31 1.22
CA THR A 74 -8.86 -18.04 2.63
C THR A 74 -9.02 -16.54 2.88
N ILE A 75 -8.12 -15.68 2.36
CA ILE A 75 -8.21 -14.22 2.51
C ILE A 75 -9.55 -13.72 1.95
N ASN A 76 -9.94 -14.13 0.75
CA ASN A 76 -11.20 -13.71 0.13
C ASN A 76 -12.42 -14.14 0.97
N LEU A 77 -12.35 -15.32 1.59
CA LEU A 77 -13.42 -15.83 2.43
C LEU A 77 -13.55 -15.03 3.75
N ILE A 78 -12.44 -14.79 4.44
CA ILE A 78 -12.46 -14.18 5.78
C ILE A 78 -12.62 -12.66 5.74
N LYS A 79 -12.09 -11.99 4.72
CA LYS A 79 -11.98 -10.53 4.66
C LYS A 79 -13.34 -9.80 4.69
N ASN A 80 -14.36 -10.40 4.11
CA ASN A 80 -15.72 -9.84 4.06
C ASN A 80 -16.64 -10.40 5.16
N SER A 81 -16.13 -11.36 5.96
CA SER A 81 -16.96 -12.11 6.90
C SER A 81 -16.66 -11.78 8.36
N VAL A 82 -15.43 -11.35 8.67
CA VAL A 82 -14.99 -11.15 10.05
C VAL A 82 -13.92 -10.06 10.15
N PRO A 83 -13.95 -9.20 11.20
CA PRO A 83 -12.86 -8.28 11.51
C PRO A 83 -11.56 -9.05 11.79
N ILE A 84 -10.44 -8.59 11.25
CA ILE A 84 -9.15 -9.29 11.33
C ILE A 84 -8.09 -8.42 12.00
N MET A 85 -7.39 -9.00 12.99
CA MET A 85 -6.16 -8.49 13.56
C MET A 85 -5.01 -9.42 13.14
N VAL A 86 -4.02 -8.90 12.43
CA VAL A 86 -2.84 -9.67 12.01
C VAL A 86 -1.71 -9.50 13.01
N LEU A 87 -1.17 -10.62 13.47
CA LEU A 87 0.07 -10.70 14.23
C LEU A 87 1.24 -10.87 13.25
N PHE A 88 2.06 -9.85 13.14
CA PHE A 88 3.15 -9.80 12.18
C PHE A 88 4.50 -10.11 12.83
N ASN A 89 5.31 -10.94 12.15
CA ASN A 89 6.70 -11.16 12.51
C ASN A 89 7.59 -10.15 11.76
N GLU A 90 8.36 -9.34 12.48
CA GLU A 90 8.93 -8.06 12.02
C GLU A 90 10.04 -8.17 10.96
N GLU A 91 10.43 -9.36 10.53
CA GLU A 91 11.62 -9.58 9.70
C GLU A 91 11.38 -9.51 8.18
N ASP A 92 10.12 -9.50 7.70
CA ASP A 92 9.80 -9.62 6.28
C ASP A 92 8.99 -8.43 5.74
N GLU A 93 9.69 -7.44 5.15
CA GLU A 93 9.06 -6.26 4.54
C GLU A 93 8.18 -6.60 3.32
N VAL A 94 8.55 -7.62 2.53
CA VAL A 94 7.75 -8.08 1.37
C VAL A 94 6.44 -8.66 1.85
N HIS A 95 6.48 -9.39 2.96
CA HIS A 95 5.29 -9.95 3.57
C HIS A 95 4.37 -8.86 4.11
N LEU A 96 4.92 -7.82 4.76
CA LEU A 96 4.16 -6.65 5.22
C LEU A 96 3.48 -5.93 4.05
N TYR A 97 4.21 -5.75 2.93
CA TYR A 97 3.64 -5.19 1.71
C TYR A 97 2.43 -5.99 1.24
N ASN A 98 2.56 -7.32 1.12
CA ASN A 98 1.46 -8.18 0.70
C ASN A 98 0.24 -8.11 1.62
N LEU A 99 0.45 -7.99 2.93
CA LEU A 99 -0.65 -7.79 3.89
C LEU A 99 -1.41 -6.49 3.61
N ILE A 100 -0.69 -5.38 3.42
CA ILE A 100 -1.29 -4.07 3.13
C ILE A 100 -2.02 -4.08 1.79
N ASP A 101 -1.41 -4.61 0.74
CA ASP A 101 -1.97 -4.71 -0.61
C ASP A 101 -3.25 -5.57 -0.62
N ASN A 102 -3.28 -6.63 0.18
CA ASN A 102 -4.49 -7.40 0.40
C ASN A 102 -5.49 -6.77 1.37
N GLY A 103 -5.25 -5.53 1.85
CA GLY A 103 -6.19 -4.70 2.60
C GLY A 103 -6.38 -5.08 4.06
N PHE A 104 -5.39 -5.72 4.69
CA PHE A 104 -5.40 -5.88 6.14
C PHE A 104 -5.16 -4.53 6.82
N SER A 105 -6.07 -4.12 7.70
CA SER A 105 -6.11 -2.78 8.31
C SER A 105 -5.63 -2.75 9.76
N VAL A 106 -5.57 -3.89 10.43
CA VAL A 106 -5.03 -4.01 11.79
C VAL A 106 -3.86 -4.98 11.79
N ILE A 107 -2.64 -4.43 11.86
CA ILE A 107 -1.40 -5.21 11.83
C ILE A 107 -0.54 -4.78 13.01
N VAL A 108 -0.16 -5.72 13.85
CA VAL A 108 0.66 -5.47 15.03
C VAL A 108 1.81 -6.47 15.14
N SER A 109 2.90 -6.03 15.75
CA SER A 109 4.01 -6.91 16.09
C SER A 109 3.59 -7.96 17.12
N ARG A 110 4.22 -9.13 17.07
CA ARG A 110 4.09 -10.14 18.13
C ARG A 110 4.72 -9.69 19.46
N HIS A 111 5.55 -8.67 19.45
CA HIS A 111 6.32 -8.16 20.60
C HIS A 111 5.72 -6.91 21.25
N ILE A 112 4.44 -6.62 21.00
CA ILE A 112 3.75 -5.49 21.61
C ILE A 112 3.34 -5.77 23.06
N SER A 113 3.08 -4.70 23.80
CA SER A 113 2.56 -4.80 25.16
C SER A 113 1.13 -5.35 25.18
N GLU A 114 0.74 -5.94 26.30
CA GLU A 114 -0.62 -6.41 26.55
C GLU A 114 -1.67 -5.32 26.25
N LYS A 115 -1.43 -4.08 26.72
CA LYS A 115 -2.34 -2.95 26.49
C LYS A 115 -2.52 -2.63 25.00
N GLU A 116 -1.45 -2.66 24.24
CA GLU A 116 -1.51 -2.43 22.79
C GLU A 116 -2.19 -3.59 22.07
N TRP A 117 -1.94 -4.83 22.52
CA TRP A 117 -2.58 -6.02 21.97
C TRP A 117 -4.11 -5.96 22.12
N VAL A 118 -4.60 -5.69 23.34
CA VAL A 118 -6.04 -5.51 23.60
C VAL A 118 -6.61 -4.34 22.80
N LYS A 119 -5.89 -3.21 22.74
CA LYS A 119 -6.30 -2.05 21.94
C LYS A 119 -6.46 -2.44 20.46
N ALA A 120 -5.50 -3.16 19.89
CA ALA A 120 -5.55 -3.61 18.49
C ALA A 120 -6.76 -4.52 18.23
N LEU A 121 -7.05 -5.45 19.15
CA LEU A 121 -8.21 -6.33 19.07
C LEU A 121 -9.53 -5.53 19.05
N LEU A 122 -9.64 -4.51 19.90
CA LEU A 122 -10.82 -3.64 19.94
C LEU A 122 -10.92 -2.75 18.67
N MET A 123 -9.79 -2.31 18.11
CA MET A 123 -9.78 -1.57 16.85
C MET A 123 -10.24 -2.44 15.69
N ALA A 124 -9.80 -3.71 15.64
CA ALA A 124 -10.28 -4.66 14.65
C ALA A 124 -11.80 -4.87 14.76
N GLN A 125 -12.32 -5.08 15.98
CA GLN A 125 -13.75 -5.25 16.21
C GLN A 125 -14.60 -4.06 15.75
N GLN A 126 -14.01 -2.83 15.75
CA GLN A 126 -14.65 -1.60 15.31
C GLN A 126 -14.43 -1.29 13.82
N ASP A 127 -13.82 -2.20 13.09
CA ASP A 127 -13.43 -2.02 11.67
C ASP A 127 -12.56 -0.77 11.45
N LYS A 128 -11.65 -0.48 12.38
CA LYS A 128 -10.74 0.66 12.34
C LYS A 128 -9.35 0.24 11.92
N VAL A 129 -8.64 1.15 11.24
CA VAL A 129 -7.22 0.97 10.92
C VAL A 129 -6.38 1.16 12.18
N TYR A 130 -5.48 0.21 12.45
CA TYR A 130 -4.52 0.30 13.54
C TYR A 130 -3.21 -0.44 13.22
N PHE A 131 -2.12 0.29 13.32
CA PHE A 131 -0.77 -0.25 13.30
C PHE A 131 -0.08 0.10 14.61
N CYS A 132 0.59 -0.85 15.27
CA CYS A 132 1.45 -0.51 16.40
C CYS A 132 2.64 0.33 15.91
N THR A 133 3.32 1.04 16.81
CA THR A 133 4.35 2.03 16.45
C THR A 133 5.41 1.44 15.51
N THR A 134 5.97 0.28 15.82
CA THR A 134 6.99 -0.40 15.00
C THR A 134 6.48 -0.74 13.59
N ILE A 135 5.24 -1.13 13.47
CA ILE A 135 4.61 -1.44 12.16
C ILE A 135 4.25 -0.16 11.41
N ALA A 136 3.78 0.86 12.10
CA ALA A 136 3.42 2.15 11.48
C ALA A 136 4.60 2.79 10.76
N ASP A 137 5.78 2.79 11.35
CA ASP A 137 7.00 3.33 10.74
C ASP A 137 7.37 2.55 9.46
N LYS A 138 7.27 1.21 9.48
CA LYS A 138 7.52 0.37 8.31
C LYS A 138 6.48 0.58 7.22
N VAL A 139 5.20 0.65 7.57
CA VAL A 139 4.09 0.95 6.64
C VAL A 139 4.33 2.29 5.95
N PHE A 140 4.68 3.33 6.72
CA PHE A 140 4.95 4.66 6.19
C PHE A 140 6.14 4.65 5.21
N ALA A 141 7.22 3.94 5.55
CA ALA A 141 8.38 3.78 4.68
C ALA A 141 8.00 3.07 3.36
N LEU A 142 7.24 1.97 3.44
CA LEU A 142 6.75 1.23 2.27
C LEU A 142 5.84 2.08 1.38
N MET A 143 4.90 2.82 1.96
CA MET A 143 4.01 3.71 1.20
C MET A 143 4.81 4.77 0.43
N ASN A 144 5.83 5.36 1.04
CA ASN A 144 6.70 6.32 0.38
C ASN A 144 7.50 5.69 -0.77
N GLN A 145 7.96 4.44 -0.61
CA GLN A 145 8.66 3.71 -1.68
C GLN A 145 7.71 3.39 -2.85
N MET A 146 6.49 2.94 -2.56
CA MET A 146 5.47 2.64 -3.58
C MET A 146 5.12 3.88 -4.38
N GLU A 147 4.87 5.01 -3.71
CA GLU A 147 4.60 6.29 -4.40
C GLU A 147 5.76 6.67 -5.32
N LYS A 148 7.01 6.52 -4.85
CA LYS A 148 8.19 6.77 -5.68
C LYS A 148 8.27 5.86 -6.91
N ILE A 149 8.01 4.56 -6.75
CA ILE A 149 8.00 3.60 -7.86
C ILE A 149 6.93 3.99 -8.88
N LYS A 150 5.72 4.29 -8.44
CA LYS A 150 4.62 4.74 -9.29
C LYS A 150 5.01 6.00 -10.09
N GLN A 151 5.65 6.98 -9.45
CA GLN A 151 6.10 8.20 -10.12
C GLN A 151 7.19 7.91 -11.17
N ILE A 152 8.11 6.96 -10.91
CA ILE A 152 9.13 6.54 -11.87
C ILE A 152 8.48 5.86 -13.09
N GLU A 153 7.52 4.97 -12.89
CA GLU A 153 6.80 4.29 -13.97
C GLU A 153 6.04 5.31 -14.85
N LEU A 154 5.31 6.24 -14.24
CA LEU A 154 4.63 7.31 -14.96
C LEU A 154 5.62 8.18 -15.76
N MET A 155 6.79 8.49 -15.17
CA MET A 155 7.84 9.24 -15.84
C MET A 155 8.40 8.50 -17.06
N GLN A 156 8.56 7.18 -16.99
CA GLN A 156 9.04 6.37 -18.10
C GLN A 156 8.06 6.39 -19.30
N GLN A 157 6.77 6.46 -19.03
CA GLN A 157 5.70 6.51 -20.05
C GLN A 157 5.56 7.86 -20.75
N LEU A 158 6.18 8.92 -20.21
CA LEU A 158 6.13 10.25 -20.86
C LEU A 158 6.86 10.26 -22.19
N THR A 159 6.30 11.00 -23.15
CA THR A 159 6.99 11.32 -24.40
C THR A 159 8.25 12.17 -24.13
N ILE A 160 9.21 12.13 -25.06
CA ILE A 160 10.40 12.99 -24.97
C ILE A 160 9.99 14.47 -24.89
N TYR A 161 8.93 14.83 -25.62
CA TYR A 161 8.38 16.19 -25.62
C TYR A 161 7.83 16.61 -24.23
N ASP A 162 7.03 15.75 -23.59
CA ASP A 162 6.51 16.02 -22.24
C ASP A 162 7.66 16.08 -21.21
N LYS A 163 8.67 15.20 -21.34
CA LYS A 163 9.89 15.24 -20.52
C LYS A 163 10.66 16.56 -20.71
N TYR A 164 10.80 17.01 -21.95
CA TYR A 164 11.44 18.30 -22.24
C TYR A 164 10.70 19.47 -21.58
N ILE A 165 9.38 19.56 -21.74
CA ILE A 165 8.57 20.59 -21.08
C ILE A 165 8.78 20.56 -19.57
N LEU A 166 8.80 19.35 -18.95
CA LEU A 166 9.01 19.21 -17.52
C LEU A 166 10.41 19.69 -17.09
N VAL A 167 11.45 19.38 -17.87
CA VAL A 167 12.81 19.90 -17.64
C VAL A 167 12.84 21.42 -17.72
N ARG A 168 12.18 22.01 -18.72
CA ARG A 168 12.13 23.48 -18.86
C ARG A 168 11.36 24.14 -17.71
N ILE A 169 10.34 23.47 -17.17
CA ILE A 169 9.67 23.91 -15.92
C ILE A 169 10.66 23.91 -14.74
N CYS A 170 11.51 22.89 -14.61
CA CYS A 170 12.56 22.85 -13.59
C CYS A 170 13.59 23.97 -13.74
N GLN A 171 13.78 24.49 -14.97
CA GLN A 171 14.64 25.63 -15.30
C GLN A 171 13.90 26.99 -15.22
N GLU A 172 12.72 27.01 -14.60
CA GLU A 172 11.89 28.21 -14.40
C GLU A 172 11.40 28.89 -15.69
N ALA A 173 11.47 28.16 -16.83
CA ALA A 173 11.02 28.71 -18.10
C ALA A 173 9.51 28.95 -18.10
N SER A 174 9.10 30.13 -18.59
CA SER A 174 7.69 30.47 -18.77
C SER A 174 7.05 29.67 -19.93
N SER A 175 5.73 29.56 -19.94
CA SER A 175 5.02 28.91 -21.05
C SER A 175 5.28 29.58 -22.40
N LYS A 176 5.59 30.89 -22.42
CA LYS A 176 5.92 31.66 -23.63
C LYS A 176 7.31 31.30 -24.16
N GLU A 177 8.29 31.17 -23.27
CA GLU A 177 9.65 30.77 -23.62
C GLU A 177 9.68 29.35 -24.18
N ILE A 178 9.05 28.42 -23.47
CA ILE A 178 8.96 27.02 -23.94
C ILE A 178 8.24 26.95 -25.30
N ALA A 179 7.14 27.70 -25.47
CA ALA A 179 6.40 27.76 -26.75
C ALA A 179 7.25 28.22 -27.91
N ASN A 180 8.07 29.27 -27.70
CA ASN A 180 8.98 29.77 -28.71
C ASN A 180 10.08 28.78 -29.09
N GLU A 181 10.60 28.02 -28.10
CA GLU A 181 11.66 27.04 -28.33
C GLU A 181 11.18 25.84 -29.16
N VAL A 182 9.94 25.38 -28.93
CA VAL A 182 9.38 24.19 -29.58
C VAL A 182 8.46 24.50 -30.76
N GLY A 183 8.29 25.77 -31.12
CA GLY A 183 7.45 26.17 -32.25
C GLY A 183 5.95 26.02 -32.06
N HIS A 184 5.47 26.05 -30.80
CA HIS A 184 4.05 25.90 -30.46
C HIS A 184 3.44 27.16 -29.85
N SER A 185 2.11 27.17 -29.65
CA SER A 185 1.44 28.27 -28.97
C SER A 185 1.62 28.17 -27.44
N LYS A 186 1.61 29.35 -26.75
CA LYS A 186 1.57 29.38 -25.28
C LYS A 186 0.45 28.53 -24.71
N ARG A 187 -0.74 28.54 -25.34
CA ARG A 187 -1.90 27.75 -24.93
C ARG A 187 -1.64 26.23 -24.99
N THR A 188 -0.91 25.77 -26.00
CA THR A 188 -0.51 24.38 -26.13
C THR A 188 0.39 23.94 -24.96
N ILE A 189 1.38 24.78 -24.60
CA ILE A 189 2.27 24.47 -23.47
C ILE A 189 1.51 24.47 -22.13
N GLU A 190 0.57 25.38 -21.93
CA GLU A 190 -0.29 25.40 -20.76
C GLU A 190 -1.17 24.13 -20.67
N GLY A 191 -1.63 23.63 -21.82
CA GLY A 191 -2.33 22.35 -21.91
C GLY A 191 -1.45 21.16 -21.46
N HIS A 192 -0.19 21.11 -21.94
CA HIS A 192 0.77 20.06 -21.48
C HIS A 192 1.08 20.16 -19.99
N ARG A 193 1.27 21.38 -19.46
CA ARG A 193 1.46 21.58 -18.01
C ARG A 193 0.30 21.05 -17.19
N THR A 194 -0.93 21.36 -17.61
CA THR A 194 -2.14 20.86 -16.94
C THR A 194 -2.25 19.34 -17.01
N LYS A 195 -2.00 18.76 -18.20
CA LYS A 195 -1.99 17.31 -18.40
C LYS A 195 -0.96 16.62 -17.49
N LEU A 196 0.26 17.16 -17.42
CA LEU A 196 1.31 16.63 -16.54
C LEU A 196 0.91 16.70 -15.07
N MET A 197 0.35 17.84 -14.62
CA MET A 197 -0.14 17.96 -13.25
C MET A 197 -1.22 16.93 -12.92
N GLN A 198 -2.15 16.67 -13.84
CA GLN A 198 -3.18 15.64 -13.67
C GLN A 198 -2.59 14.23 -13.65
N GLN A 199 -1.66 13.92 -14.56
CA GLN A 199 -1.04 12.60 -14.68
C GLN A 199 -0.23 12.23 -13.42
N PHE A 200 0.46 13.19 -12.82
CA PHE A 200 1.25 13.00 -11.59
C PHE A 200 0.46 13.32 -10.32
N ASP A 201 -0.81 13.64 -10.42
CA ASP A 201 -1.69 14.01 -9.30
C ASP A 201 -1.08 15.12 -8.40
N VAL A 202 -0.58 16.19 -9.02
CA VAL A 202 0.00 17.34 -8.33
C VAL A 202 -0.79 18.62 -8.56
N LYS A 203 -0.85 19.48 -7.56
CA LYS A 203 -1.71 20.66 -7.55
C LYS A 203 -1.11 21.89 -8.26
N ASN A 204 0.21 21.91 -8.47
CA ASN A 204 0.91 23.06 -9.01
C ASN A 204 2.26 22.67 -9.64
N LEU A 205 2.93 23.65 -10.26
CA LEU A 205 4.22 23.43 -10.91
C LEU A 205 5.33 23.00 -9.94
N ALA A 206 5.31 23.47 -8.69
CA ALA A 206 6.28 23.03 -7.68
C ALA A 206 6.17 21.53 -7.42
N GLY A 207 4.95 20.96 -7.48
CA GLY A 207 4.72 19.51 -7.45
C GLY A 207 5.41 18.79 -8.61
N LEU A 208 5.29 19.31 -9.83
CA LEU A 208 5.98 18.76 -11.01
C LEU A 208 7.51 18.81 -10.86
N VAL A 209 8.04 19.91 -10.36
CA VAL A 209 9.49 20.06 -10.10
C VAL A 209 9.93 19.00 -9.09
N LYS A 210 9.19 18.83 -7.98
CA LYS A 210 9.45 17.76 -6.99
C LYS A 210 9.51 16.38 -7.66
N ILE A 211 8.56 16.04 -8.52
CA ILE A 211 8.53 14.76 -9.23
C ILE A 211 9.74 14.59 -10.16
N ALA A 212 10.12 15.62 -10.92
CA ALA A 212 11.28 15.57 -11.80
C ALA A 212 12.59 15.26 -11.06
N PHE A 213 12.78 15.85 -9.85
CA PHE A 213 13.92 15.53 -8.99
C PHE A 213 13.81 14.14 -8.35
N LEU A 214 12.63 13.76 -7.84
CA LEU A 214 12.39 12.46 -7.23
C LEU A 214 12.70 11.30 -8.19
N THR A 215 12.32 11.46 -9.47
CA THR A 215 12.52 10.47 -10.54
C THR A 215 13.87 10.60 -11.24
N LYS A 216 14.71 11.54 -10.82
CA LYS A 216 16.01 11.89 -11.41
C LYS A 216 15.96 12.28 -12.89
N LEU A 217 14.83 12.75 -13.37
CA LEU A 217 14.68 13.23 -14.76
C LEU A 217 15.63 14.39 -15.03
N TYR A 218 15.71 15.35 -14.10
CA TYR A 218 16.55 16.53 -14.26
C TYR A 218 18.04 16.18 -14.28
N ASP A 219 18.48 15.28 -13.39
CA ASP A 219 19.86 14.77 -13.38
C ASP A 219 20.22 14.07 -14.69
N HIS A 220 19.29 13.24 -15.20
CA HIS A 220 19.48 12.54 -16.46
C HIS A 220 19.57 13.51 -17.64
N TYR A 221 18.79 14.58 -17.64
CA TYR A 221 18.88 15.65 -18.65
C TYR A 221 20.24 16.36 -18.61
N LEU A 222 20.75 16.70 -17.42
CA LEU A 222 22.05 17.37 -17.28
C LEU A 222 23.19 16.50 -17.84
N MET A 223 23.11 15.19 -17.69
CA MET A 223 24.10 14.25 -18.22
C MET A 223 23.96 13.97 -19.72
N ASN A 224 22.74 14.08 -20.27
CA ASN A 224 22.40 13.70 -21.63
C ASN A 224 21.46 14.71 -22.32
N PRO A 225 21.83 16.01 -22.43
CA PRO A 225 20.91 17.03 -22.95
C PRO A 225 20.44 16.75 -24.39
N GLY A 226 21.28 16.15 -25.21
CA GLY A 226 20.94 15.82 -26.61
C GLY A 226 19.81 14.81 -26.78
N LEU A 227 19.53 13.97 -25.77
CA LEU A 227 18.41 13.02 -25.82
C LEU A 227 17.03 13.72 -25.69
N TYR A 228 17.01 14.97 -25.26
CA TYR A 228 15.80 15.77 -25.05
C TYR A 228 15.65 16.86 -26.10
N ASP A 229 16.45 16.84 -27.18
CA ASP A 229 16.35 17.83 -28.25
C ASP A 229 15.10 17.59 -29.10
N VAL A 230 14.04 18.32 -28.76
CA VAL A 230 12.75 18.29 -29.48
C VAL A 230 12.73 19.15 -30.73
N THR A 231 13.79 19.94 -31.00
CA THR A 231 13.88 20.79 -32.19
C THR A 231 14.07 19.95 -33.46
N LEU A 232 14.56 18.73 -33.33
CA LEU A 232 14.68 17.77 -34.44
C LEU A 232 13.31 17.15 -34.82
N CYS A 233 12.38 16.99 -33.85
CA CYS A 233 11.06 16.43 -34.13
C CYS A 233 10.11 17.38 -34.83
N ALA A 234 10.29 18.71 -34.67
CA ALA A 234 9.48 19.72 -35.32
C ALA A 234 9.76 19.86 -36.84
N LYS A 235 10.94 19.42 -37.29
CA LYS A 235 11.34 19.46 -38.70
C LYS A 235 10.84 18.28 -39.54
N THR A 236 10.49 17.16 -38.92
CA THR A 236 10.01 15.93 -39.61
C THR A 236 8.49 15.92 -39.85
N SER A 237 7.71 16.78 -39.21
CA SER A 237 6.25 16.89 -39.41
C SER A 237 5.85 18.02 -40.43
N ALA A 238 6.84 18.64 -41.11
CA ALA A 238 6.64 19.68 -42.12
C ALA A 238 7.07 19.23 -43.52
N LEU A 239 7.25 17.94 -43.75
CA LEU A 239 7.40 17.28 -45.03
C LEU A 239 6.25 16.28 -45.21
#